data_5c083149aa28555d3e42d2f298334f6d
#
_entry.id   5c083149aa28555d3e42d2f298334f6d
#
_cell.length_a   1.000
_cell.length_b   1.000
_cell.length_c   1.000
_cell.angle_alpha   90.00
_cell.angle_beta   90.00
_cell.angle_gamma   90.00
#
_symmetry.space_group_name_H-M   'P 1'
#
loop_
_entity.id
_entity.type
_entity.pdbx_description
1 polymer ?
#
loop_
_entity_poly.entity_id
_entity_poly.type
_entity_poly.pdbx_seq_one_letter_code
_entity_poly.pdbx_strand_id
1 'polypeptide(L)'
;MQQIYKLFDGFSDESRVWLYTANRAITPTEAHFVQENLEHFASSWKAHSTPLKAKACLLHEYTIAFVVDQSTANASGCSVDSSVRFVKELGKELNIDFFNRLNVVVEDANGNRTLHAYRKLKELTQSTYYNPLVDTLKALKTNWRSAI
;
A
#
# COMPACT_ATOMS: atom_id res chain seq x y z
N MET A 1 5.18 -13.25 -1.21
CA MET A 1 5.61 -12.49 -2.40
C MET A 1 4.95 -12.97 -3.69
N GLN A 2 4.63 -14.26 -3.81
CA GLN A 2 3.83 -14.74 -4.95
C GLN A 2 2.48 -14.05 -5.05
N GLN A 3 1.90 -13.65 -3.92
CA GLN A 3 0.63 -12.92 -3.88
C GLN A 3 0.70 -11.60 -4.64
N ILE A 4 1.82 -10.87 -4.54
CA ILE A 4 1.97 -9.57 -5.23
C ILE A 4 2.02 -9.76 -6.74
N TYR A 5 2.71 -10.77 -7.24
CA TYR A 5 2.72 -11.09 -8.66
C TYR A 5 1.32 -11.38 -9.19
N LYS A 6 0.56 -12.16 -8.42
CA LYS A 6 -0.80 -12.56 -8.77
C LYS A 6 -1.78 -11.39 -8.74
N LEU A 7 -1.68 -10.53 -7.70
CA LEU A 7 -2.54 -9.37 -7.53
C LEU A 7 -2.44 -8.38 -8.68
N PHE A 8 -1.23 -8.21 -9.22
CA PHE A 8 -0.96 -7.18 -10.23
C PHE A 8 -0.60 -7.77 -11.59
N ASP A 9 -1.08 -8.99 -11.85
CA ASP A 9 -0.93 -9.62 -13.15
C ASP A 9 -1.54 -8.72 -14.23
N GLY A 10 -0.81 -8.53 -15.34
CA GLY A 10 -1.23 -7.64 -16.40
C GLY A 10 -0.85 -6.17 -16.23
N PHE A 11 -0.24 -5.80 -15.10
CA PHE A 11 0.28 -4.45 -14.87
C PHE A 11 1.76 -4.38 -15.20
N SER A 12 2.18 -3.28 -15.85
CA SER A 12 3.59 -3.03 -16.17
C SER A 12 4.43 -2.94 -14.89
N ASP A 13 5.66 -3.42 -14.94
CA ASP A 13 6.62 -3.28 -13.84
C ASP A 13 6.94 -1.81 -13.54
N GLU A 14 6.71 -0.90 -14.49
CA GLU A 14 6.92 0.52 -14.33
C GLU A 14 5.69 1.24 -13.71
N SER A 15 4.62 0.51 -13.42
CA SER A 15 3.43 1.07 -12.78
C SER A 15 3.81 1.82 -11.51
N ARG A 16 3.17 2.98 -11.28
CA ARG A 16 3.38 3.76 -10.06
C ARG A 16 2.66 3.12 -8.89
N VAL A 17 3.31 3.18 -7.73
CA VAL A 17 2.78 2.61 -6.49
C VAL A 17 2.77 3.68 -5.41
N TRP A 18 1.66 3.75 -4.66
CA TRP A 18 1.55 4.55 -3.44
C TRP A 18 1.20 3.59 -2.31
N LEU A 19 2.01 3.60 -1.24
CA LEU A 19 1.80 2.77 -0.06
C LEU A 19 1.40 3.64 1.11
N TYR A 20 0.44 3.16 1.89
CA TYR A 20 0.00 3.80 3.13
C TYR A 20 0.06 2.75 4.24
N THR A 21 0.72 3.08 5.33
CA THR A 21 0.89 2.18 6.48
C THR A 21 0.00 2.64 7.61
N ALA A 22 -0.84 1.74 8.12
CA ALA A 22 -1.71 2.01 9.25
C ALA A 22 -0.92 2.09 10.56
N ASN A 23 -1.40 2.87 11.49
CA ASN A 23 -0.79 2.99 12.82
C ASN A 23 -1.18 1.87 13.79
N ARG A 24 -1.96 0.91 13.34
CA ARG A 24 -2.31 -0.32 14.04
C ARG A 24 -2.70 -1.39 13.02
N ALA A 25 -2.78 -2.63 13.45
CA ALA A 25 -3.25 -3.71 12.59
C ALA A 25 -4.72 -3.49 12.22
N ILE A 26 -5.04 -3.71 10.95
CA ILE A 26 -6.41 -3.76 10.45
C ILE A 26 -6.95 -5.14 10.82
N THR A 27 -8.07 -5.17 11.55
CA THR A 27 -8.66 -6.45 11.97
C THR A 27 -9.25 -7.20 10.78
N PRO A 28 -9.44 -8.54 10.89
CA PRO A 28 -10.06 -9.30 9.80
C PRO A 28 -11.44 -8.79 9.39
N THR A 29 -12.24 -8.31 10.35
CA THR A 29 -13.55 -7.72 10.05
C THR A 29 -13.41 -6.41 9.28
N GLU A 30 -12.47 -5.55 9.69
CA GLU A 30 -12.19 -4.30 9.00
C GLU A 30 -11.57 -4.54 7.61
N ALA A 31 -10.79 -5.61 7.45
CA ALA A 31 -10.09 -5.91 6.19
C ALA A 31 -11.06 -6.07 5.03
N HIS A 32 -12.19 -6.72 5.25
CA HIS A 32 -13.21 -6.90 4.22
C HIS A 32 -13.78 -5.55 3.76
N PHE A 33 -14.12 -4.71 4.72
CA PHE A 33 -14.60 -3.35 4.46
C PHE A 33 -13.56 -2.52 3.72
N VAL A 34 -12.31 -2.57 4.15
CA VAL A 34 -11.21 -1.85 3.50
C VAL A 34 -11.06 -2.31 2.05
N GLN A 35 -11.01 -3.61 1.82
CA GLN A 35 -10.81 -4.17 0.48
C GLN A 35 -11.94 -3.79 -0.47
N GLU A 36 -13.19 -3.86 -0.03
CA GLU A 36 -14.33 -3.46 -0.85
C GLU A 36 -14.27 -1.99 -1.25
N ASN A 37 -13.94 -1.13 -0.29
CA ASN A 37 -13.85 0.31 -0.56
C ASN A 37 -12.70 0.66 -1.48
N LEU A 38 -11.56 -0.02 -1.33
CA LEU A 38 -10.41 0.16 -2.22
C LEU A 38 -10.74 -0.25 -3.66
N GLU A 39 -11.38 -1.39 -3.84
CA GLU A 39 -11.78 -1.87 -5.16
C GLU A 39 -12.77 -0.92 -5.83
N HIS A 40 -13.74 -0.43 -5.08
CA HIS A 40 -14.72 0.52 -5.58
C HIS A 40 -14.04 1.82 -6.02
N PHE A 41 -13.14 2.36 -5.20
CA PHE A 41 -12.39 3.57 -5.55
C PHE A 41 -11.59 3.37 -6.84
N ALA A 42 -10.82 2.30 -6.93
CA ALA A 42 -9.96 2.05 -8.09
C ALA A 42 -10.75 1.88 -9.38
N SER A 43 -11.94 1.27 -9.31
CA SER A 43 -12.79 1.02 -10.48
C SER A 43 -13.31 2.30 -11.12
N SER A 44 -13.41 3.39 -10.36
CA SER A 44 -13.91 4.69 -10.84
C SER A 44 -12.86 5.79 -10.85
N TRP A 45 -11.60 5.44 -10.62
CA TRP A 45 -10.51 6.42 -10.53
C TRP A 45 -10.12 6.93 -11.92
N LYS A 46 -10.06 8.25 -12.07
CA LYS A 46 -9.83 8.90 -13.37
C LYS A 46 -8.80 10.02 -13.25
N ALA A 47 -8.13 10.28 -14.38
CA ALA A 47 -7.32 11.47 -14.58
C ALA A 47 -7.95 12.28 -15.72
N HIS A 48 -8.44 13.49 -15.43
CA HIS A 48 -9.07 14.37 -16.42
C HIS A 48 -10.14 13.64 -17.25
N SER A 49 -11.04 12.93 -16.57
CA SER A 49 -12.13 12.15 -17.18
C SER A 49 -11.67 10.88 -17.92
N THR A 50 -10.38 10.60 -17.98
CA THR A 50 -9.86 9.38 -18.57
C THR A 50 -9.72 8.31 -17.48
N PRO A 51 -10.37 7.13 -17.63
CA PRO A 51 -10.19 6.06 -16.65
C PRO A 51 -8.74 5.63 -16.55
N LEU A 52 -8.28 5.45 -15.31
CA LEU A 52 -6.95 4.93 -15.03
C LEU A 52 -6.98 3.40 -15.02
N LYS A 53 -5.93 2.77 -15.55
CA LYS A 53 -5.71 1.35 -15.32
C LYS A 53 -5.09 1.22 -13.93
N ALA A 54 -5.95 0.97 -12.94
CA ALA A 54 -5.58 1.07 -11.55
C ALA A 54 -6.09 -0.11 -10.73
N LYS A 55 -5.38 -0.40 -9.66
CA LYS A 55 -5.80 -1.36 -8.66
C LYS A 55 -5.45 -0.81 -7.29
N ALA A 56 -6.33 -1.02 -6.32
CA ALA A 56 -6.07 -0.67 -4.93
C ALA A 56 -6.40 -1.89 -4.08
N CYS A 57 -5.51 -2.24 -3.16
CA CYS A 57 -5.69 -3.45 -2.37
C CYS A 57 -4.94 -3.39 -1.04
N LEU A 58 -5.38 -4.25 -0.14
CA LEU A 58 -4.72 -4.50 1.12
C LEU A 58 -3.61 -5.53 0.87
N LEU A 59 -2.36 -5.18 1.19
CA LEU A 59 -1.23 -6.09 1.00
C LEU A 59 -1.02 -7.02 2.19
N HIS A 60 -1.22 -6.50 3.39
CA HIS A 60 -1.26 -7.23 4.66
C HIS A 60 -2.01 -6.37 5.68
N GLU A 61 -2.07 -6.77 6.93
CA GLU A 61 -2.89 -6.13 7.96
C GLU A 61 -2.49 -4.68 8.30
N TYR A 62 -1.40 -4.17 7.75
CA TYR A 62 -0.93 -2.80 8.01
C TYR A 62 -0.87 -1.90 6.78
N THR A 63 -0.84 -2.45 5.57
CA THR A 63 -0.46 -1.66 4.39
C THR A 63 -1.48 -1.78 3.28
N ILE A 64 -1.93 -0.62 2.78
CA ILE A 64 -2.75 -0.51 1.58
C ILE A 64 -1.90 0.04 0.45
N ALA A 65 -2.18 -0.41 -0.78
CA ALA A 65 -1.45 -0.02 -1.97
C ALA A 65 -2.40 0.47 -3.05
N PHE A 66 -1.98 1.53 -3.73
CA PHE A 66 -2.61 2.02 -4.96
C PHE A 66 -1.59 1.84 -6.08
N VAL A 67 -1.99 1.22 -7.17
CA VAL A 67 -1.13 0.95 -8.33
C VAL A 67 -1.80 1.46 -9.58
N VAL A 68 -1.08 2.25 -10.38
CA VAL A 68 -1.55 2.79 -11.65
C VAL A 68 -0.57 2.40 -12.75
N ASP A 69 -1.06 1.67 -13.75
CA ASP A 69 -0.32 1.39 -14.97
C ASP A 69 -0.50 2.59 -15.91
N GLN A 70 0.57 3.34 -16.12
CA GLN A 70 0.53 4.59 -16.87
C GLN A 70 0.72 4.39 -18.38
N SER A 71 0.65 3.17 -18.89
CA SER A 71 0.72 2.90 -20.31
C SER A 71 -0.49 3.44 -21.08
N THR A 72 -1.66 3.54 -20.43
CA THR A 72 -2.90 4.06 -21.02
C THR A 72 -3.12 5.53 -20.67
N ALA A 73 -2.98 5.89 -19.40
CA ALA A 73 -3.16 7.25 -18.90
C ALA A 73 -2.30 7.45 -17.67
N ASN A 74 -1.72 8.64 -17.53
CA ASN A 74 -0.94 9.01 -16.37
C ASN A 74 -1.82 9.52 -15.26
N ALA A 75 -1.50 9.18 -14.01
CA ALA A 75 -2.15 9.77 -12.85
C ALA A 75 -1.82 11.28 -12.82
N SER A 76 -2.85 12.11 -12.65
CA SER A 76 -2.71 13.55 -12.53
C SER A 76 -2.59 13.97 -11.06
N GLY A 77 -2.21 15.24 -10.83
CA GLY A 77 -2.23 15.81 -9.49
C GLY A 77 -3.60 15.68 -8.82
N CYS A 78 -4.67 15.95 -9.58
CA CYS A 78 -6.04 15.81 -9.07
C CYS A 78 -6.40 14.35 -8.73
N SER A 79 -5.93 13.38 -9.53
CA SER A 79 -6.20 11.98 -9.25
C SER A 79 -5.45 11.50 -8.01
N VAL A 80 -4.21 11.95 -7.80
CA VAL A 80 -3.45 11.66 -6.58
C VAL A 80 -4.13 12.29 -5.36
N ASP A 81 -4.57 13.54 -5.48
CA ASP A 81 -5.28 14.24 -4.40
C ASP A 81 -6.58 13.51 -4.01
N SER A 82 -7.31 12.98 -5.00
CA SER A 82 -8.54 12.23 -4.71
C SER A 82 -8.24 10.94 -3.95
N SER A 83 -7.14 10.27 -4.24
CA SER A 83 -6.72 9.07 -3.49
C SER A 83 -6.34 9.42 -2.05
N VAL A 84 -5.65 10.54 -1.84
CA VAL A 84 -5.30 11.00 -0.48
C VAL A 84 -6.57 11.29 0.32
N ARG A 85 -7.54 11.99 -0.27
CA ARG A 85 -8.82 12.27 0.40
C ARG A 85 -9.56 10.98 0.75
N PHE A 86 -9.58 10.04 -0.17
CA PHE A 86 -10.19 8.74 0.06
C PHE A 86 -9.56 8.02 1.27
N VAL A 87 -8.22 7.99 1.33
CA VAL A 87 -7.50 7.35 2.44
C VAL A 87 -7.78 8.04 3.77
N LYS A 88 -7.85 9.38 3.77
CA LYS A 88 -8.21 10.14 4.98
C LYS A 88 -9.60 9.80 5.47
N GLU A 89 -10.59 9.72 4.58
CA GLU A 89 -11.96 9.36 4.94
C GLU A 89 -12.05 7.91 5.46
N LEU A 90 -11.35 6.99 4.80
CA LEU A 90 -11.27 5.60 5.24
C LEU A 90 -10.69 5.52 6.67
N GLY A 91 -9.63 6.27 6.91
CA GLY A 91 -8.99 6.32 8.23
C GLY A 91 -9.92 6.87 9.30
N LYS A 92 -10.71 7.89 8.99
CA LYS A 92 -11.70 8.44 9.93
C LYS A 92 -12.74 7.39 10.33
N GLU A 93 -13.27 6.66 9.36
CA GLU A 93 -14.27 5.63 9.63
C GLU A 93 -13.75 4.51 10.52
N LEU A 94 -12.48 4.15 10.35
CA LEU A 94 -11.87 3.04 11.08
C LEU A 94 -11.10 3.47 12.32
N ASN A 95 -10.97 4.77 12.55
CA ASN A 95 -10.07 5.31 13.57
C ASN A 95 -8.64 4.79 13.40
N ILE A 96 -8.14 4.88 12.16
CA ILE A 96 -6.78 4.50 11.77
C ILE A 96 -6.11 5.70 11.11
N ASP A 97 -4.86 5.95 11.48
CA ASP A 97 -4.01 6.90 10.78
C ASP A 97 -3.16 6.15 9.74
N PHE A 98 -3.43 6.39 8.46
CA PHE A 98 -2.68 5.80 7.35
C PHE A 98 -1.49 6.66 6.91
N PHE A 99 -1.27 7.78 7.56
CA PHE A 99 -0.21 8.73 7.20
C PHE A 99 0.94 8.74 8.21
N ASN A 100 1.04 7.68 9.01
CA ASN A 100 2.11 7.52 9.98
C ASN A 100 3.41 7.14 9.26
N ARG A 101 4.34 8.09 9.17
CA ARG A 101 5.61 7.90 8.46
C ARG A 101 6.79 7.62 9.38
N LEU A 102 6.57 7.59 10.68
CA LEU A 102 7.62 7.37 11.68
C LEU A 102 7.84 5.88 11.97
N ASN A 103 6.87 5.04 11.62
CA ASN A 103 6.92 3.62 11.89
C ASN A 103 6.95 2.81 10.59
N VAL A 104 7.56 1.65 10.67
CA VAL A 104 7.58 0.67 9.59
C VAL A 104 7.12 -0.68 10.12
N VAL A 105 6.64 -1.51 9.22
CA VAL A 105 6.23 -2.87 9.54
C VAL A 105 7.46 -3.78 9.50
N VAL A 106 7.66 -4.52 10.58
CA VAL A 106 8.75 -5.48 10.72
C VAL A 106 8.15 -6.88 10.82
N GLU A 107 8.79 -7.83 10.16
CA GLU A 107 8.37 -9.24 10.23
C GLU A 107 9.52 -10.04 10.86
N ASP A 108 9.19 -10.79 11.91
CA ASP A 108 10.18 -11.64 12.61
C ASP A 108 10.33 -12.99 11.89
N ALA A 109 11.21 -13.85 12.45
CA ALA A 109 11.48 -15.17 11.90
C ALA A 109 10.26 -16.09 11.90
N ASN A 110 9.26 -15.80 12.74
CA ASN A 110 8.02 -16.58 12.83
C ASN A 110 6.90 -16.05 11.92
N GLY A 111 7.17 -15.00 11.17
CA GLY A 111 6.19 -14.41 10.28
C GLY A 111 5.25 -13.43 10.96
N ASN A 112 5.51 -13.03 12.20
CA ASN A 112 4.69 -12.05 12.90
C ASN A 112 5.09 -10.64 12.49
N ARG A 113 4.10 -9.82 12.16
CA ARG A 113 4.30 -8.43 11.76
C ARG A 113 3.93 -7.50 12.89
N THR A 114 4.82 -6.53 13.16
CA THR A 114 4.63 -5.50 14.19
C THR A 114 5.15 -4.16 13.68
N LEU A 115 4.67 -3.07 14.30
CA LEU A 115 5.14 -1.72 13.97
C LEU A 115 6.30 -1.33 14.87
N HIS A 116 7.33 -0.76 14.26
CA HIS A 116 8.49 -0.24 14.98
C HIS A 116 8.88 1.13 14.44
N ALA A 117 9.44 1.97 15.30
CA ALA A 117 9.97 3.25 14.84
C ALA A 117 11.12 2.99 13.85
N TYR A 118 11.09 3.68 12.71
CA TYR A 118 12.11 3.53 11.68
C TYR A 118 13.53 3.71 12.23
N ARG A 119 13.70 4.69 13.12
CA ARG A 119 15.02 4.96 13.76
C ARG A 119 15.57 3.80 14.59
N LYS A 120 14.72 2.85 14.98
CA LYS A 120 15.10 1.71 15.83
C LYS A 120 15.32 0.41 15.05
N LEU A 121 15.24 0.45 13.73
CA LEU A 121 15.39 -0.77 12.91
C LEU A 121 16.71 -1.49 13.15
N LYS A 122 17.79 -0.76 13.37
CA LYS A 122 19.12 -1.33 13.58
C LYS A 122 19.22 -2.24 14.82
N GLU A 123 18.28 -2.09 15.76
CA GLU A 123 18.23 -2.89 16.98
C GLU A 123 17.56 -4.24 16.77
N LEU A 124 16.91 -4.43 15.62
CA LEU A 124 16.09 -5.60 15.32
C LEU A 124 16.84 -6.53 14.38
N THR A 125 17.71 -7.35 14.94
CA THR A 125 18.47 -8.33 14.18
C THR A 125 17.61 -9.54 13.80
N GLN A 126 17.94 -10.21 12.70
CA GLN A 126 17.27 -11.43 12.23
C GLN A 126 15.80 -11.20 11.82
N SER A 127 15.45 -9.97 11.52
CA SER A 127 14.11 -9.61 11.04
C SER A 127 14.21 -8.96 9.67
N THR A 128 13.06 -8.85 9.00
CA THR A 128 12.92 -8.09 7.76
C THR A 128 11.95 -6.93 8.00
N TYR A 129 12.02 -5.91 7.16
CA TYR A 129 11.06 -4.83 7.21
C TYR A 129 10.47 -4.60 5.84
N TYR A 130 9.30 -3.97 5.82
CA TYR A 130 8.61 -3.60 4.59
C TYR A 130 8.94 -2.15 4.26
N ASN A 131 9.65 -1.95 3.16
CA ASN A 131 10.14 -0.62 2.78
C ASN A 131 8.98 0.27 2.32
N PRO A 132 8.66 1.35 3.07
CA PRO A 132 7.54 2.23 2.71
C PRO A 132 7.84 3.16 1.54
N LEU A 133 9.09 3.23 1.08
CA LEU A 133 9.51 4.16 0.03
C LEU A 133 9.41 3.56 -1.37
N VAL A 134 8.94 2.34 -1.49
CA VAL A 134 8.71 1.68 -2.78
C VAL A 134 7.66 2.48 -3.56
N ASP A 135 7.97 2.83 -4.81
CA ASP A 135 7.11 3.66 -5.65
C ASP A 135 6.86 3.11 -7.05
N THR A 136 7.41 1.94 -7.37
CA THR A 136 7.14 1.22 -8.62
C THR A 136 6.70 -0.21 -8.34
N LEU A 137 5.95 -0.79 -9.26
CA LEU A 137 5.52 -2.18 -9.13
C LEU A 137 6.71 -3.13 -9.13
N LYS A 138 7.72 -2.87 -9.92
CA LYS A 138 8.94 -3.67 -9.92
C LYS A 138 9.60 -3.65 -8.52
N ALA A 139 9.73 -2.47 -7.92
CA ALA A 139 10.31 -2.35 -6.58
C ALA A 139 9.43 -3.03 -5.52
N LEU A 140 8.11 -2.94 -5.66
CA LEU A 140 7.18 -3.64 -4.76
C LEU A 140 7.40 -5.16 -4.83
N LYS A 141 7.60 -5.69 -6.02
CA LYS A 141 7.82 -7.13 -6.22
C LYS A 141 9.18 -7.60 -5.69
N THR A 142 10.22 -6.76 -5.79
CA THR A 142 11.61 -7.20 -5.57
C THR A 142 12.25 -6.65 -4.31
N ASN A 143 11.85 -5.45 -3.85
CA ASN A 143 12.54 -4.73 -2.77
C ASN A 143 11.64 -4.31 -1.62
N TRP A 144 10.35 -4.63 -1.66
CA TRP A 144 9.45 -4.21 -0.59
C TRP A 144 9.85 -4.82 0.75
N ARG A 145 10.13 -6.09 0.75
CA ARG A 145 10.60 -6.80 1.95
C ARG A 145 12.12 -6.86 1.94
N SER A 146 12.74 -6.24 2.91
CA SER A 146 14.20 -6.06 2.96
C SER A 146 14.78 -6.53 4.28
N ALA A 147 16.02 -7.00 4.26
CA ALA A 147 16.75 -7.36 5.47
C ALA A 147 17.11 -6.11 6.27
N ILE A 148 17.11 -6.25 7.59
CA ILE A 148 17.54 -5.19 8.50
C ILE A 148 19.05 -5.23 8.69
#